data_012d8511123141947376458ab09579f0
#
_entry.id   012d8511123141947376458ab09579f0
#
_cell.length_a   1.000
_cell.length_b   1.000
_cell.length_c   1.000
_cell.angle_alpha   90.00
_cell.angle_beta   90.00
_cell.angle_gamma   90.00
#
_symmetry.space_group_name_H-M   'P 1'
#
loop_
_entity.id
_entity.type
_entity.pdbx_description
1 polymer ?
#
loop_
_entity_poly.entity_id
_entity_poly.type
_entity_poly.pdbx_seq_one_letter_code
_entity_poly.pdbx_strand_id
1 'polypeptide(L)'
;MQAATWHVVDFYGKANWDKRNGEPKYNAMAHNPDKTIATEGRKALDIIHGFNITFKADGTFTGSIQNGTIEGTWQADGKDRTVNINFTKTPPSTSYNNEFIEALNNAIFYQGDSNVLLLAPEGKKTYIQFAHNKQD
;
A
#
# COMPACT_ATOMS: atom_id res chain seq x y z
N MET A 1 7.42 -13.57 -1.03
CA MET A 1 7.55 -12.32 -0.25
C MET A 1 8.45 -12.57 0.94
N GLN A 2 9.35 -11.67 1.22
CA GLN A 2 10.29 -11.79 2.34
C GLN A 2 9.90 -10.89 3.49
N ALA A 3 10.37 -11.21 4.69
CA ALA A 3 10.24 -10.34 5.85
C ALA A 3 10.97 -9.03 5.59
N ALA A 4 10.26 -7.90 5.65
CA ALA A 4 10.81 -6.58 5.36
C ALA A 4 9.86 -5.49 5.81
N THR A 5 10.38 -4.27 5.94
CA THR A 5 9.58 -3.06 6.14
C THR A 5 9.36 -2.38 4.80
N TRP A 6 8.11 -2.04 4.53
CA TRP A 6 7.69 -1.41 3.29
C TRP A 6 6.97 -0.10 3.57
N HIS A 7 7.30 0.94 2.81
CA HIS A 7 6.73 2.28 2.93
C HIS A 7 5.81 2.57 1.75
N VAL A 8 4.64 3.14 2.01
CA VAL A 8 3.67 3.43 0.96
C VAL A 8 4.21 4.50 0.01
N VAL A 9 4.04 4.26 -1.28
CA VAL A 9 4.33 5.22 -2.35
C VAL A 9 3.05 5.88 -2.83
N ASP A 10 2.10 5.11 -3.35
CA ASP A 10 0.82 5.62 -3.85
C ASP A 10 -0.13 4.44 -4.13
N PHE A 11 -1.38 4.80 -4.38
CA PHE A 11 -2.43 3.89 -4.86
C PHE A 11 -2.57 4.09 -6.36
N TYR A 12 -2.60 3.00 -7.12
CA TYR A 12 -2.62 3.04 -8.58
C TYR A 12 -3.94 2.48 -9.11
N GLY A 13 -4.55 3.22 -10.04
CA GLY A 13 -5.73 2.77 -10.77
C GLY A 13 -5.39 2.46 -12.22
N LYS A 14 -6.36 1.98 -12.98
CA LYS A 14 -6.20 1.61 -14.40
C LYS A 14 -4.92 0.80 -14.62
N ALA A 15 -4.72 -0.19 -13.77
CA ALA A 15 -3.47 -0.92 -13.71
C ALA A 15 -3.35 -1.94 -14.84
N ASN A 16 -2.13 -2.06 -15.36
CA ASN A 16 -1.69 -3.22 -16.13
C ASN A 16 -0.75 -4.01 -15.22
N TRP A 17 -1.26 -5.07 -14.62
CA TRP A 17 -0.52 -5.85 -13.63
C TRP A 17 0.75 -6.47 -14.19
N ASP A 18 0.68 -7.03 -15.39
CA ASP A 18 1.82 -7.71 -16.00
C ASP A 18 2.96 -6.75 -16.33
N LYS A 19 2.62 -5.52 -16.69
CA LYS A 19 3.61 -4.46 -16.99
C LYS A 19 3.99 -3.64 -15.76
N ARG A 20 3.38 -3.92 -14.60
CA ARG A 20 3.65 -3.21 -13.35
C ARG A 20 3.47 -1.69 -13.48
N ASN A 21 2.41 -1.26 -14.17
CA ASN A 21 2.13 0.16 -14.31
C ASN A 21 0.64 0.47 -14.11
N GLY A 22 0.37 1.74 -13.84
CA GLY A 22 -0.97 2.25 -13.62
C GLY A 22 -0.91 3.76 -13.39
N GLU A 23 -2.07 4.37 -13.10
CA GLU A 23 -2.16 5.79 -12.81
C GLU A 23 -2.03 6.04 -11.30
N PRO A 24 -0.99 6.76 -10.85
CA PRO A 24 -0.82 7.07 -9.43
C PRO A 24 -1.84 8.09 -8.98
N LYS A 25 -2.70 7.72 -8.04
CA LYS A 25 -3.84 8.54 -7.62
C LYS A 25 -3.42 9.90 -7.07
N TYR A 26 -2.63 9.91 -6.02
CA TYR A 26 -2.31 11.16 -5.32
C TYR A 26 -1.18 11.93 -6.00
N ASN A 27 -0.23 11.24 -6.61
CA ASN A 27 0.80 11.91 -7.37
C ASN A 27 0.22 12.62 -8.60
N ALA A 28 -0.76 12.02 -9.27
CA ALA A 28 -1.47 12.67 -10.38
C ALA A 28 -2.22 13.90 -9.89
N MET A 29 -2.89 13.81 -8.75
CA MET A 29 -3.56 14.97 -8.15
C MET A 29 -2.58 16.10 -7.83
N ALA A 30 -1.42 15.77 -7.28
CA ALA A 30 -0.40 16.74 -6.91
C ALA A 30 0.16 17.52 -8.11
N HIS A 31 0.04 16.96 -9.31
CA HIS A 31 0.49 17.58 -10.55
C HIS A 31 -0.67 18.14 -11.39
N ASN A 32 -1.87 18.23 -10.83
CA ASN A 32 -3.04 18.77 -11.52
C ASN A 32 -2.88 20.27 -11.74
N PRO A 33 -3.28 20.81 -12.92
CA PRO A 33 -3.26 22.26 -13.16
C PRO A 33 -4.17 23.05 -12.21
N ASP A 34 -5.23 22.45 -11.67
CA ASP A 34 -6.07 23.07 -10.66
C ASP A 34 -5.32 23.08 -9.31
N LYS A 35 -5.07 24.28 -8.79
CA LYS A 35 -4.28 24.45 -7.57
C LYS A 35 -4.94 23.82 -6.34
N THR A 36 -6.25 23.79 -6.28
CA THR A 36 -6.98 23.18 -5.16
C THR A 36 -6.76 21.66 -5.16
N ILE A 37 -6.89 21.03 -6.32
CA ILE A 37 -6.64 19.60 -6.49
C ILE A 37 -5.18 19.27 -6.19
N ALA A 38 -4.25 20.07 -6.72
CA ALA A 38 -2.82 19.86 -6.49
C ALA A 38 -2.45 19.96 -5.01
N THR A 39 -3.02 20.91 -4.27
CA THR A 39 -2.80 21.07 -2.83
C THR A 39 -3.31 19.84 -2.07
N GLU A 40 -4.50 19.35 -2.39
CA GLU A 40 -5.05 18.14 -1.77
C GLU A 40 -4.20 16.90 -2.08
N GLY A 41 -3.70 16.78 -3.31
CA GLY A 41 -2.82 15.70 -3.70
C GLY A 41 -1.50 15.70 -2.93
N ARG A 42 -0.86 16.85 -2.77
CA ARG A 42 0.37 16.98 -1.98
C ARG A 42 0.14 16.64 -0.51
N LYS A 43 -0.97 17.12 0.05
CA LYS A 43 -1.36 16.79 1.43
C LYS A 43 -1.55 15.29 1.61
N ALA A 44 -2.25 14.66 0.68
CA ALA A 44 -2.46 13.21 0.71
C ALA A 44 -1.14 12.44 0.64
N LEU A 45 -0.22 12.85 -0.25
CA LEU A 45 1.10 12.21 -0.35
C LEU A 45 1.89 12.33 0.95
N ASP A 46 1.89 13.49 1.59
CA ASP A 46 2.57 13.67 2.87
C ASP A 46 2.04 12.70 3.92
N ILE A 47 0.74 12.50 3.94
CA ILE A 47 0.10 11.58 4.91
C ILE A 47 0.45 10.14 4.60
N ILE A 48 0.22 9.67 3.38
CA ILE A 48 0.42 8.25 3.03
C ILE A 48 1.89 7.85 3.02
N HIS A 49 2.81 8.78 2.75
CA HIS A 49 4.24 8.48 2.82
C HIS A 49 4.71 8.21 4.25
N GLY A 50 3.91 8.56 5.25
CA GLY A 50 4.14 8.18 6.63
C GLY A 50 3.63 6.78 6.99
N PHE A 51 2.87 6.14 6.10
CA PHE A 51 2.35 4.79 6.33
C PHE A 51 3.41 3.74 6.00
N ASN A 52 3.49 2.73 6.84
CA ASN A 52 4.39 1.60 6.57
C ASN A 52 3.79 0.30 7.11
N ILE A 53 4.36 -0.81 6.66
CA ILE A 53 4.04 -2.14 7.16
C ILE A 53 5.33 -2.94 7.21
N THR A 54 5.53 -3.64 8.32
CA THR A 54 6.66 -4.57 8.50
C THR A 54 6.14 -5.99 8.56
N PHE A 55 6.46 -6.78 7.56
CA PHE A 55 6.18 -8.22 7.55
C PHE A 55 7.32 -8.92 8.28
N LYS A 56 6.98 -9.71 9.30
CA LYS A 56 7.96 -10.43 10.11
C LYS A 56 8.00 -11.89 9.72
N ALA A 57 9.16 -12.51 9.91
CA ALA A 57 9.37 -13.91 9.54
C ALA A 57 8.47 -14.89 10.31
N ASP A 58 7.95 -14.48 11.47
CA ASP A 58 7.06 -15.30 12.29
C ASP A 58 5.60 -15.32 11.80
N GLY A 59 5.30 -14.64 10.68
CA GLY A 59 3.95 -14.56 10.12
C GLY A 59 3.10 -13.45 10.71
N THR A 60 3.67 -12.53 11.46
CA THR A 60 2.96 -11.35 11.97
C THR A 60 3.40 -10.11 11.20
N PHE A 61 2.58 -9.05 11.30
CA PHE A 61 2.97 -7.74 10.80
C PHE A 61 2.61 -6.65 11.79
N THR A 62 3.34 -5.56 11.70
CA THR A 62 3.03 -4.31 12.38
C THR A 62 3.18 -3.18 11.38
N GLY A 63 2.65 -2.00 11.70
CA GLY A 63 2.81 -0.84 10.85
C GLY A 63 2.32 0.43 11.49
N SER A 64 2.56 1.54 10.79
CA SER A 64 2.19 2.89 11.25
C SER A 64 1.18 3.49 10.29
N ILE A 65 0.17 4.14 10.86
CA ILE A 65 -0.88 4.85 10.15
C ILE A 65 -1.16 6.17 10.88
N GLN A 66 -2.17 6.93 10.44
CA GLN A 66 -2.56 8.14 11.15
C GLN A 66 -3.11 7.78 12.53
N ASN A 67 -2.60 8.45 13.56
CA ASN A 67 -3.09 8.35 14.94
C ASN A 67 -2.97 6.95 15.56
N GLY A 68 -2.12 6.10 15.03
CA GLY A 68 -1.94 4.78 15.60
C GLY A 68 -1.17 3.82 14.75
N THR A 69 -1.40 2.54 15.03
CA THR A 69 -0.68 1.43 14.43
C THR A 69 -1.63 0.37 13.90
N ILE A 70 -1.11 -0.48 13.03
CA ILE A 70 -1.78 -1.70 12.56
C ILE A 70 -0.99 -2.91 13.03
N GLU A 71 -1.69 -4.03 13.23
CA GLU A 71 -1.06 -5.31 13.50
C GLU A 71 -1.95 -6.46 13.06
N GLY A 72 -1.33 -7.58 12.77
CA GLY A 72 -2.04 -8.76 12.32
C GLY A 72 -1.11 -9.87 11.90
N THR A 73 -1.62 -10.74 11.03
CA THR A 73 -0.89 -11.89 10.49
C THR A 73 -0.89 -11.85 8.98
N TRP A 74 0.10 -12.49 8.38
CA TRP A 74 0.23 -12.58 6.93
C TRP A 74 0.73 -13.95 6.51
N GLN A 75 0.34 -14.34 5.30
CA GLN A 75 0.85 -15.53 4.62
C GLN A 75 1.07 -15.18 3.16
N ALA A 76 2.10 -15.75 2.56
CA ALA A 76 2.35 -15.59 1.14
C ALA A 76 2.77 -16.91 0.53
N ASP A 77 2.32 -17.16 -0.71
CA ASP A 77 2.70 -18.30 -1.50
C ASP A 77 3.56 -17.80 -2.67
N GLY A 78 4.84 -18.10 -2.62
CA GLY A 78 5.79 -17.67 -3.65
C GLY A 78 5.59 -18.36 -4.99
N LYS A 79 4.98 -19.53 -5.02
CA LYS A 79 4.70 -20.26 -6.25
C LYS A 79 3.60 -19.59 -7.06
N ASP A 80 2.51 -19.22 -6.39
CA ASP A 80 1.34 -18.61 -7.03
C ASP A 80 1.38 -17.08 -6.98
N ARG A 81 2.32 -16.51 -6.24
CA ARG A 81 2.42 -15.06 -6.03
C ARG A 81 1.16 -14.50 -5.39
N THR A 82 0.64 -15.20 -4.40
CA THR A 82 -0.54 -14.76 -3.64
C THR A 82 -0.16 -14.39 -2.22
N VAL A 83 -1.00 -13.57 -1.61
CA VAL A 83 -0.82 -13.07 -0.25
C VAL A 83 -2.16 -13.02 0.46
N ASN A 84 -2.14 -13.22 1.78
CA ASN A 84 -3.31 -13.05 2.63
C ASN A 84 -2.89 -12.25 3.87
N ILE A 85 -3.59 -11.16 4.13
CA ILE A 85 -3.28 -10.23 5.23
C ILE A 85 -4.52 -10.11 6.10
N ASN A 86 -4.39 -10.43 7.39
CA ASN A 86 -5.51 -10.40 8.34
C ASN A 86 -5.16 -9.50 9.52
N PHE A 87 -6.02 -8.55 9.80
CA PHE A 87 -5.87 -7.66 10.94
C PHE A 87 -6.33 -8.34 12.22
N THR A 88 -5.56 -8.21 13.30
CA THR A 88 -5.88 -8.72 14.62
C THR A 88 -6.26 -7.63 15.62
N LYS A 89 -6.16 -6.37 15.19
CA LYS A 89 -6.47 -5.19 15.98
C LYS A 89 -7.26 -4.22 15.13
N THR A 90 -8.31 -3.61 15.71
CA THR A 90 -9.08 -2.58 15.03
C THR A 90 -8.27 -1.29 14.97
N PRO A 91 -7.89 -0.81 13.78
CA PRO A 91 -7.12 0.42 13.65
C PRO A 91 -7.99 1.67 13.78
N PRO A 92 -7.39 2.82 14.13
CA PRO A 92 -8.13 4.09 14.10
C PRO A 92 -8.65 4.39 12.70
N SER A 93 -9.88 4.92 12.63
CA SER A 93 -10.54 5.22 11.36
C SER A 93 -10.26 6.65 10.90
N THR A 94 -9.67 6.80 9.73
CA THR A 94 -9.61 8.05 8.96
C THR A 94 -9.77 7.66 7.50
N SER A 95 -10.09 8.61 6.63
CA SER A 95 -10.27 8.28 5.21
C SER A 95 -9.01 7.67 4.59
N TYR A 96 -7.82 8.18 4.92
CA TYR A 96 -6.56 7.63 4.40
C TYR A 96 -6.23 6.27 5.04
N ASN A 97 -6.46 6.11 6.35
CA ASN A 97 -6.29 4.83 7.02
C ASN A 97 -7.18 3.78 6.39
N ASN A 98 -8.46 4.11 6.18
CA ASN A 98 -9.44 3.18 5.62
C ASN A 98 -9.06 2.72 4.22
N GLU A 99 -8.55 3.62 3.40
CA GLU A 99 -8.07 3.29 2.05
C GLU A 99 -6.90 2.30 2.10
N PHE A 100 -5.95 2.55 2.99
CA PHE A 100 -4.80 1.68 3.18
C PHE A 100 -5.21 0.29 3.71
N ILE A 101 -6.04 0.28 4.74
CA ILE A 101 -6.52 -0.96 5.37
C ILE A 101 -7.33 -1.78 4.37
N GLU A 102 -8.20 -1.15 3.59
CA GLU A 102 -8.97 -1.82 2.55
C GLU A 102 -8.07 -2.44 1.49
N ALA A 103 -7.04 -1.72 1.05
CA ALA A 103 -6.06 -2.24 0.10
C ALA A 103 -5.34 -3.48 0.64
N LEU A 104 -4.99 -3.49 1.92
CA LEU A 104 -4.35 -4.65 2.56
C LEU A 104 -5.33 -5.81 2.72
N ASN A 105 -6.56 -5.55 3.18
CA ASN A 105 -7.57 -6.59 3.37
C ASN A 105 -7.97 -7.27 2.07
N ASN A 106 -8.01 -6.53 0.98
CA ASN A 106 -8.42 -7.05 -0.32
C ASN A 106 -7.25 -7.59 -1.15
N ALA A 107 -6.02 -7.47 -0.67
CA ALA A 107 -4.84 -7.94 -1.39
C ALA A 107 -4.86 -9.46 -1.53
N ILE A 108 -4.72 -9.93 -2.76
CA ILE A 108 -4.67 -11.36 -3.10
C ILE A 108 -3.37 -11.67 -3.83
N PHE A 109 -2.89 -10.77 -4.67
CA PHE A 109 -1.70 -10.98 -5.49
C PHE A 109 -0.59 -10.02 -5.10
N TYR A 110 0.64 -10.48 -5.23
CA TYR A 110 1.80 -9.62 -5.04
C TYR A 110 2.84 -9.84 -6.12
N GLN A 111 3.62 -8.82 -6.37
CA GLN A 111 4.84 -8.90 -7.18
C GLN A 111 5.78 -7.77 -6.79
N GLY A 112 7.01 -7.91 -7.18
CA GLY A 112 8.01 -6.90 -6.87
C GLY A 112 9.42 -7.45 -6.91
N ASP A 113 10.32 -6.66 -6.35
CA ASP A 113 11.73 -6.99 -6.24
C ASP A 113 12.26 -6.52 -4.88
N SER A 114 13.58 -6.36 -4.74
CA SER A 114 14.16 -5.91 -3.47
C SER A 114 13.83 -4.46 -3.13
N ASN A 115 13.36 -3.65 -4.09
CA ASN A 115 13.10 -2.23 -3.92
C ASN A 115 11.63 -1.86 -3.90
N VAL A 116 10.77 -2.67 -4.51
CA VAL A 116 9.36 -2.35 -4.77
C VAL A 116 8.49 -3.56 -4.47
N LEU A 117 7.35 -3.32 -3.82
CA LEU A 117 6.30 -4.32 -3.60
C LEU A 117 4.98 -3.76 -4.09
N LEU A 118 4.27 -4.55 -4.90
CA LEU A 118 2.92 -4.24 -5.37
C LEU A 118 1.95 -5.27 -4.81
N LEU A 119 0.82 -4.82 -4.29
CA LEU A 119 -0.27 -5.68 -3.82
C LEU A 119 -1.55 -5.33 -4.59
N ALA A 120 -2.24 -6.33 -5.11
CA ALA A 120 -3.45 -6.13 -5.90
C ALA A 120 -4.60 -7.01 -5.43
N PRO A 121 -5.86 -6.53 -5.58
CA PRO A 121 -7.05 -7.32 -5.34
C PRO A 121 -7.30 -8.29 -6.51
N GLU A 122 -8.37 -9.07 -6.42
CA GLU A 122 -8.71 -10.13 -7.36
C GLU A 122 -8.71 -9.68 -8.82
N GLY A 123 -9.29 -8.54 -9.14
CA GLY A 123 -9.37 -8.07 -10.52
C GLY A 123 -8.08 -7.54 -11.11
N LYS A 124 -7.07 -7.26 -10.28
CA LYS A 124 -5.78 -6.68 -10.69
C LYS A 124 -5.91 -5.36 -11.45
N LYS A 125 -7.02 -4.64 -11.24
CA LYS A 125 -7.28 -3.35 -11.91
C LYS A 125 -6.71 -2.17 -11.14
N THR A 126 -6.33 -2.40 -9.91
CA THR A 126 -5.69 -1.44 -9.03
C THR A 126 -4.55 -2.14 -8.30
N TYR A 127 -3.64 -1.36 -7.73
CA TYR A 127 -2.66 -1.89 -6.79
C TYR A 127 -2.16 -0.79 -5.87
N ILE A 128 -1.67 -1.18 -4.71
CA ILE A 128 -0.91 -0.29 -3.84
C ILE A 128 0.57 -0.59 -4.04
N GLN A 129 1.37 0.45 -4.19
CA GLN A 129 2.82 0.31 -4.34
C GLN A 129 3.53 0.75 -3.08
N PHE A 130 4.48 -0.07 -2.68
CA PHE A 130 5.39 0.22 -1.59
C PHE A 130 6.82 0.30 -2.11
N ALA A 131 7.65 1.05 -1.42
CA ALA A 131 9.09 1.07 -1.62
C ALA A 131 9.78 0.66 -0.32
N HIS A 132 11.01 0.17 -0.44
CA HIS A 132 11.80 -0.23 0.71
C HIS A 132 12.22 0.97 1.56
N ASN A 133 12.33 2.15 0.96
CA ASN A 133 12.65 3.40 1.65
C ASN A 133 11.45 4.31 1.74
N LYS A 134 11.37 5.09 2.83
CA LYS A 134 10.32 6.09 2.98
C LYS A 134 10.42 7.12 1.85
N GLN A 135 9.28 7.46 1.27
CA GLN A 135 9.19 8.46 0.21
C GLN A 135 9.10 9.88 0.80
N ASP A 136 9.67 10.82 0.13
CA ASP A 136 9.63 12.24 0.51
C ASP A 136 8.37 12.94 -0.02
#